data_9ef14991f993388f4d068532f1cb137d
#
_entry.id   9ef14991f993388f4d068532f1cb137d
#
_cell.length_a   1.000
_cell.length_b   1.000
_cell.length_c   1.000
_cell.angle_alpha   90.00
_cell.angle_beta   90.00
_cell.angle_gamma   90.00
#
_symmetry.space_group_name_H-M   'P 1'
#
loop_
_entity.id
_entity.type
_entity.pdbx_description
1 polymer ?
#
loop_
_entity_poly.entity_id
_entity_poly.type
_entity_poly.pdbx_seq_one_letter_code
_entity_poly.pdbx_strand_id
1 'polypeptide(L)'
;MFRMIQSLTPSLYDQDTFDTHFLRDMRKARYSIIIESPFIRLARIEQFLPVFKRLTSRDVRIIINTRRPDEHDTRYRTQAIIAIQLLQEIGVEILFTIKHHRKLAIIDREIIYEGSLNILSYYDSCEIMRRITSKAEAEMLIDFIKLNKFMEVK
;
A
#
# COMPACT_ATOMS: atom_id res chain seq x y z
N MET A 1 -33.30 -2.79 21.26
CA MET A 1 -32.49 -2.93 20.03
C MET A 1 -31.02 -2.97 20.44
N PHE A 2 -30.45 -4.15 20.51
CA PHE A 2 -29.02 -4.30 20.79
C PHE A 2 -28.24 -3.87 19.56
N ARG A 3 -27.57 -2.70 19.59
CA ARG A 3 -26.49 -2.41 18.67
C ARG A 3 -25.41 -3.46 18.95
N MET A 4 -25.23 -4.39 18.03
CA MET A 4 -24.02 -5.19 18.02
C MET A 4 -22.85 -4.20 17.93
N ILE A 5 -22.12 -4.07 19.01
CA ILE A 5 -20.80 -3.44 18.98
C ILE A 5 -20.00 -4.39 18.07
N GLN A 6 -19.78 -3.99 16.82
CA GLN A 6 -18.83 -4.68 15.97
C GLN A 6 -17.52 -4.70 16.74
N SER A 7 -17.08 -5.89 17.09
CA SER A 7 -15.81 -6.08 17.75
C SER A 7 -14.74 -5.39 16.90
N LEU A 8 -14.14 -4.33 17.42
CA LEU A 8 -12.98 -3.64 16.83
C LEU A 8 -11.71 -4.49 16.98
N THR A 9 -11.85 -5.81 17.02
CA THR A 9 -10.71 -6.71 17.13
C THR A 9 -9.96 -6.70 15.80
N PRO A 10 -8.73 -6.16 15.76
CA PRO A 10 -7.94 -6.14 14.54
C PRO A 10 -7.62 -7.58 14.12
N SER A 11 -7.63 -7.83 12.81
CA SER A 11 -7.17 -9.08 12.23
C SER A 11 -5.65 -9.08 12.09
N LEU A 12 -5.03 -10.21 12.30
CA LEU A 12 -3.59 -10.40 12.14
C LEU A 12 -3.32 -11.39 11.00
N TYR A 13 -2.35 -11.05 10.18
CA TYR A 13 -1.89 -11.85 9.06
C TYR A 13 -0.38 -12.00 9.10
N ASP A 14 0.11 -13.10 8.62
CA ASP A 14 1.53 -13.35 8.40
C ASP A 14 1.88 -13.29 6.90
N GLN A 15 3.10 -13.65 6.55
CA GLN A 15 3.57 -13.66 5.17
C GLN A 15 2.80 -14.63 4.27
N ASP A 16 2.18 -15.67 4.83
CA ASP A 16 1.45 -16.68 4.04
C ASP A 16 -0.03 -16.30 3.81
N THR A 17 -0.58 -15.46 4.65
CA THR A 17 -2.00 -15.09 4.63
C THR A 17 -2.27 -13.66 4.17
N PHE A 18 -1.28 -12.78 4.22
CA PHE A 18 -1.43 -11.36 3.89
C PHE A 18 -1.93 -11.12 2.47
N ASP A 19 -1.28 -11.71 1.48
CA ASP A 19 -1.58 -11.41 0.07
C ASP A 19 -3.03 -11.70 -0.31
N THR A 20 -3.57 -12.82 0.13
CA THR A 20 -4.95 -13.20 -0.16
C THR A 20 -5.95 -12.15 0.35
N HIS A 21 -5.75 -11.69 1.57
CA HIS A 21 -6.64 -10.69 2.19
C HIS A 21 -6.44 -9.29 1.63
N PHE A 22 -5.20 -8.89 1.42
CA PHE A 22 -4.84 -7.58 0.87
C PHE A 22 -5.35 -7.42 -0.57
N LEU A 23 -5.13 -8.40 -1.42
CA LEU A 23 -5.64 -8.40 -2.80
C LEU A 23 -7.17 -8.35 -2.85
N ARG A 24 -7.84 -9.07 -1.95
CA ARG A 24 -9.30 -9.04 -1.85
C ARG A 24 -9.81 -7.64 -1.50
N ASP A 25 -9.21 -6.99 -0.51
CA ASP A 25 -9.59 -5.64 -0.11
C ASP A 25 -9.26 -4.62 -1.21
N MET A 26 -8.10 -4.74 -1.85
CA MET A 26 -7.75 -3.86 -2.98
C MET A 26 -8.76 -3.98 -4.13
N ARG A 27 -9.17 -5.19 -4.51
CA ARG A 27 -10.14 -5.40 -5.59
C ARG A 27 -11.49 -4.74 -5.32
N LYS A 28 -11.84 -4.53 -4.06
CA LYS A 28 -13.08 -3.86 -3.63
C LYS A 28 -12.93 -2.35 -3.47
N ALA A 29 -11.73 -1.82 -3.60
CA ALA A 29 -11.48 -0.38 -3.45
C ALA A 29 -12.29 0.43 -4.46
N ARG A 30 -12.84 1.56 -4.00
CA ARG A 30 -13.71 2.46 -4.79
C ARG A 30 -13.11 3.83 -5.01
N TYR A 31 -12.25 4.30 -4.11
CA TYR A 31 -11.81 5.69 -4.09
C TYR A 31 -10.29 5.82 -4.17
N SER A 32 -9.58 5.22 -3.24
CA SER A 32 -8.14 5.40 -3.15
C SER A 32 -7.42 4.28 -2.44
N ILE A 33 -6.15 4.11 -2.81
CA ILE A 33 -5.20 3.24 -2.12
C ILE A 33 -3.92 4.03 -1.90
N ILE A 34 -3.45 4.06 -0.67
CA ILE A 34 -2.12 4.57 -0.30
C ILE A 34 -1.28 3.36 0.12
N ILE A 35 -0.09 3.23 -0.43
CA ILE A 35 0.88 2.22 -0.02
C ILE A 35 2.18 2.92 0.34
N GLU A 36 2.68 2.67 1.54
CA GLU A 36 4.03 3.02 1.94
C GLU A 36 4.88 1.75 2.04
N SER A 37 5.90 1.67 1.20
CA SER A 37 6.83 0.54 1.17
C SER A 37 8.22 1.06 0.85
N PRO A 38 9.24 0.76 1.68
CA PRO A 38 10.56 1.37 1.51
C PRO A 38 11.26 0.93 0.22
N PHE A 39 10.97 -0.28 -0.23
CA PHE A 39 11.60 -0.85 -1.42
C PHE A 39 10.55 -1.36 -2.40
N ILE A 40 10.91 -1.36 -3.68
CA ILE A 40 10.11 -1.88 -4.77
C ILE A 40 10.90 -2.98 -5.48
N ARG A 41 10.27 -4.13 -5.63
CA ARG A 41 10.83 -5.27 -6.33
C ARG A 41 9.98 -5.59 -7.55
N LEU A 42 10.59 -5.65 -8.72
CA LEU A 42 9.87 -5.83 -9.99
C LEU A 42 8.96 -7.07 -9.98
N ALA A 43 9.47 -8.20 -9.54
CA ALA A 43 8.67 -9.43 -9.46
C ALA A 43 7.44 -9.29 -8.57
N ARG A 44 7.55 -8.50 -7.50
CA ARG A 44 6.44 -8.23 -6.59
C ARG A 44 5.41 -7.30 -7.25
N ILE A 45 5.87 -6.26 -7.93
CA ILE A 45 4.99 -5.36 -8.69
C ILE A 45 4.24 -6.11 -9.78
N GLU A 46 4.88 -7.02 -10.49
CA GLU A 46 4.23 -7.83 -11.53
C GLU A 46 3.04 -8.64 -10.99
N GLN A 47 3.11 -9.09 -9.73
CA GLN A 47 1.99 -9.78 -9.07
C GLN A 47 0.79 -8.86 -8.82
N PHE A 48 1.03 -7.58 -8.51
CA PHE A 48 -0.04 -6.62 -8.22
C PHE A 48 -0.50 -5.84 -9.45
N LEU A 49 0.28 -5.79 -10.49
CA LEU A 49 0.03 -4.95 -11.66
C LEU A 49 -1.35 -5.14 -12.29
N PRO A 50 -1.88 -6.38 -12.47
CA PRO A 50 -3.22 -6.57 -13.01
C PRO A 50 -4.31 -5.91 -12.16
N VAL A 51 -4.18 -5.98 -10.83
CA VAL A 51 -5.14 -5.36 -9.90
C VAL A 51 -5.03 -3.83 -9.96
N PHE A 52 -3.82 -3.29 -9.90
CA PHE A 52 -3.59 -1.85 -10.01
C PHE A 52 -4.13 -1.29 -11.33
N LYS A 53 -3.87 -1.96 -12.44
CA LYS A 53 -4.35 -1.55 -13.76
C LYS A 53 -5.88 -1.51 -13.83
N ARG A 54 -6.55 -2.51 -13.26
CA ARG A 54 -8.02 -2.53 -13.18
C ARG A 54 -8.54 -1.39 -12.33
N LEU A 55 -7.93 -1.12 -11.20
CA LEU A 55 -8.35 -0.06 -10.28
C LEU A 55 -8.18 1.33 -10.90
N THR A 56 -7.02 1.62 -11.48
CA THR A 56 -6.79 2.90 -12.15
C THR A 56 -7.74 3.11 -13.34
N SER A 57 -8.09 2.05 -14.07
CA SER A 57 -9.08 2.12 -15.15
C SER A 57 -10.50 2.44 -14.66
N ARG A 58 -10.76 2.32 -13.38
CA ARG A 58 -12.02 2.68 -12.71
C ARG A 58 -11.93 3.96 -11.89
N ASP A 59 -10.92 4.77 -12.16
CA ASP A 59 -10.65 6.02 -11.44
C ASP A 59 -10.36 5.86 -9.94
N VAL A 60 -9.95 4.68 -9.50
CA VAL A 60 -9.39 4.51 -8.16
C VAL A 60 -7.98 5.11 -8.15
N ARG A 61 -7.77 6.06 -7.26
CA ARG A 61 -6.51 6.75 -7.12
C ARG A 61 -5.52 5.90 -6.32
N ILE A 62 -4.35 5.62 -6.87
CA ILE A 62 -3.30 4.85 -6.19
C ILE A 62 -2.08 5.72 -6.00
N ILE A 63 -1.65 5.87 -4.75
CA ILE A 63 -0.44 6.59 -4.36
C ILE A 63 0.51 5.62 -3.68
N ILE A 64 1.74 5.54 -4.17
CA ILE A 64 2.82 4.77 -3.57
C ILE A 64 3.91 5.73 -3.12
N ASN A 65 4.28 5.67 -1.85
CA ASN A 65 5.41 6.39 -1.28
C ASN A 65 6.54 5.40 -0.97
N THR A 66 7.71 5.64 -1.51
CA THR A 66 8.83 4.72 -1.45
C THR A 66 10.16 5.47 -1.34
N ARG A 67 11.27 4.75 -1.24
CA ARG A 67 12.61 5.35 -1.39
C ARG A 67 12.92 5.62 -2.85
N ARG A 68 13.78 6.60 -3.09
CA ARG A 68 14.32 6.83 -4.42
C ARG A 68 15.16 5.64 -4.87
N PRO A 69 15.19 5.32 -6.18
CA PRO A 69 16.02 4.22 -6.68
C PRO A 69 17.51 4.32 -6.34
N ASP A 70 18.04 5.54 -6.22
CA ASP A 70 19.44 5.78 -5.86
C ASP A 70 19.78 5.44 -4.40
N GLU A 71 18.78 5.27 -3.53
CA GLU A 71 18.96 4.75 -2.17
C GLU A 71 18.98 3.21 -2.09
N HIS A 72 18.70 2.52 -3.20
CA HIS A 72 18.79 1.07 -3.27
C HIS A 72 20.24 0.61 -3.52
N ASP A 73 20.55 -0.61 -3.09
CA ASP A 73 21.77 -1.27 -3.52
C ASP A 73 21.84 -1.26 -5.07
N THR A 74 23.02 -1.03 -5.61
CA THR A 74 23.25 -0.91 -7.05
C THR A 74 22.65 -2.07 -7.86
N ARG A 75 22.68 -3.29 -7.31
CA ARG A 75 22.11 -4.49 -7.92
C ARG A 75 20.59 -4.41 -8.15
N TYR A 76 19.89 -3.66 -7.33
CA TYR A 76 18.41 -3.57 -7.36
C TYR A 76 17.89 -2.26 -7.95
N ARG A 77 18.78 -1.31 -8.20
CA ARG A 77 18.40 0.04 -8.68
C ARG A 77 17.68 0.00 -10.03
N THR A 78 18.22 -0.70 -10.99
CA THR A 78 17.66 -0.78 -12.35
C THR A 78 16.28 -1.43 -12.35
N GLN A 79 16.09 -2.52 -11.62
CA GLN A 79 14.78 -3.17 -11.53
C GLN A 79 13.75 -2.30 -10.81
N ALA A 80 14.15 -1.51 -9.82
CA ALA A 80 13.27 -0.56 -9.15
C ALA A 80 12.81 0.55 -10.11
N ILE A 81 13.69 1.07 -10.95
CA ILE A 81 13.35 2.07 -11.97
C ILE A 81 12.32 1.50 -12.95
N ILE A 82 12.53 0.28 -13.44
CA ILE A 82 11.59 -0.40 -14.36
C ILE A 82 10.22 -0.57 -13.69
N ALA A 83 10.19 -1.04 -12.45
CA ALA A 83 8.95 -1.22 -11.70
C ALA A 83 8.20 0.09 -11.51
N ILE A 84 8.89 1.17 -11.17
CA ILE A 84 8.30 2.51 -11.03
C ILE A 84 7.72 2.99 -12.35
N GLN A 85 8.43 2.81 -13.46
CA GLN A 85 7.94 3.20 -14.79
C GLN A 85 6.66 2.44 -15.15
N LEU A 86 6.60 1.14 -14.92
CA LEU A 86 5.39 0.34 -15.14
C LEU A 86 4.19 0.84 -14.33
N LEU A 87 4.41 1.19 -13.08
CA LEU A 87 3.38 1.76 -12.21
C LEU A 87 2.89 3.11 -12.73
N GLN A 88 3.80 4.00 -13.11
CA GLN A 88 3.46 5.32 -13.64
C GLN A 88 2.69 5.24 -14.96
N GLU A 89 3.05 4.30 -15.83
CA GLU A 89 2.37 4.09 -17.12
C GLU A 89 0.89 3.72 -16.96
N ILE A 90 0.52 3.06 -15.88
CA ILE A 90 -0.88 2.72 -15.59
C ILE A 90 -1.59 3.75 -14.71
N GLY A 91 -0.96 4.89 -14.41
CA GLY A 91 -1.57 5.99 -13.67
C GLY A 91 -1.37 5.96 -12.16
N VAL A 92 -0.47 5.15 -11.64
CA VAL A 92 -0.11 5.17 -10.22
C VAL A 92 0.78 6.38 -9.93
N GLU A 93 0.46 7.13 -8.89
CA GLU A 93 1.28 8.26 -8.43
C GLU A 93 2.41 7.76 -7.52
N ILE A 94 3.65 8.11 -7.86
CA ILE A 94 4.82 7.73 -7.09
C ILE A 94 5.37 8.94 -6.34
N LEU A 95 5.50 8.80 -5.03
CA LEU A 95 6.15 9.78 -4.15
C LEU A 95 7.43 9.17 -3.59
N PHE A 96 8.39 10.03 -3.26
CA PHE A 96 9.65 9.62 -2.68
C PHE A 96 9.88 10.29 -1.33
N THR A 97 10.26 9.48 -0.35
CA THR A 97 10.69 9.94 0.97
C THR A 97 12.07 9.39 1.28
N ILE A 98 13.00 10.27 1.59
CA ILE A 98 14.37 9.88 1.95
C ILE A 98 14.35 9.03 3.23
N LYS A 99 15.13 7.94 3.24
CA LYS A 99 15.23 7.00 4.37
C LYS A 99 13.89 6.39 4.78
N HIS A 100 12.94 6.31 3.84
CA HIS A 100 11.63 5.72 4.11
C HIS A 100 11.77 4.29 4.63
N HIS A 101 11.03 3.96 5.69
CA HIS A 101 11.02 2.61 6.27
C HIS A 101 9.65 2.17 6.76
N ARG A 102 8.61 2.98 6.57
CA ARG A 102 7.24 2.60 6.94
C ARG A 102 6.69 1.54 6.00
N LYS A 103 5.87 0.67 6.56
CA LYS A 103 5.21 -0.43 5.84
C LYS A 103 3.75 -0.41 6.20
N LEU A 104 2.94 0.18 5.33
CA LEU A 104 1.51 0.29 5.55
C LEU A 104 0.75 0.45 4.24
N ALA A 105 -0.55 0.17 4.28
CA ALA A 105 -1.47 0.51 3.22
C ALA A 105 -2.77 1.04 3.82
N ILE A 106 -3.40 1.98 3.12
CA ILE A 106 -4.69 2.54 3.51
C ILE A 106 -5.61 2.46 2.29
N ILE A 107 -6.73 1.75 2.42
CA ILE A 107 -7.70 1.54 1.35
C ILE A 107 -8.96 2.32 1.67
N ASP A 108 -9.41 3.16 0.73
CA ASP A 108 -10.66 3.95 0.83
C ASP A 108 -10.75 4.80 2.10
N ARG A 109 -9.61 5.22 2.66
CA ARG A 109 -9.52 5.99 3.91
C ARG A 109 -10.25 5.31 5.08
N GLU A 110 -10.27 3.99 5.09
CA GLU A 110 -11.02 3.20 6.06
C GLU A 110 -10.31 1.93 6.52
N ILE A 111 -9.67 1.20 5.60
CA ILE A 111 -8.97 -0.06 5.90
C ILE A 111 -7.49 0.22 5.99
N ILE A 112 -6.87 -0.14 7.11
CA ILE A 112 -5.45 0.05 7.37
C ILE A 112 -4.77 -1.30 7.49
N TYR A 113 -3.68 -1.48 6.78
CA TYR A 113 -2.70 -2.54 6.98
C TYR A 113 -1.39 -1.92 7.44
N GLU A 114 -0.83 -2.38 8.55
CA GLU A 114 0.46 -1.95 9.03
C GLU A 114 1.20 -3.09 9.74
N GLY A 115 2.51 -3.11 9.65
CA GLY A 115 3.31 -4.13 10.30
C GLY A 115 4.73 -4.17 9.77
N SER A 116 5.30 -5.37 9.73
CA SER A 116 6.70 -5.58 9.36
C SER A 116 6.91 -5.91 7.88
N LEU A 117 5.87 -6.33 7.16
CA LEU A 117 5.98 -6.83 5.78
C LEU A 117 6.17 -5.68 4.79
N ASN A 118 7.26 -5.71 4.03
CA ASN A 118 7.49 -4.79 2.90
C ASN A 118 6.54 -5.13 1.75
N ILE A 119 5.43 -4.42 1.63
CA ILE A 119 4.32 -4.76 0.72
C ILE A 119 4.79 -4.93 -0.73
N LEU A 120 5.63 -4.01 -1.21
CA LEU A 120 6.05 -3.98 -2.61
C LEU A 120 7.40 -4.65 -2.89
N SER A 121 8.02 -5.25 -1.88
CA SER A 121 9.32 -5.92 -2.05
C SER A 121 9.44 -7.23 -1.30
N TYR A 122 8.38 -7.67 -0.61
CA TYR A 122 8.38 -8.94 0.13
C TYR A 122 8.87 -10.10 -0.77
N TYR A 123 9.73 -10.93 -0.20
CA TYR A 123 10.26 -12.10 -0.89
C TYR A 123 10.20 -13.35 -0.01
N ASP A 124 10.98 -13.39 1.06
CA ASP A 124 11.11 -14.57 1.91
C ASP A 124 11.54 -14.13 3.33
N SER A 125 10.56 -13.97 4.21
CA SER A 125 10.78 -13.54 5.58
C SER A 125 9.56 -13.87 6.44
N CYS A 126 9.77 -13.99 7.75
CA CYS A 126 8.69 -14.17 8.71
C CYS A 126 8.18 -12.79 9.13
N GLU A 127 6.91 -12.51 8.86
CA GLU A 127 6.33 -11.18 8.98
C GLU A 127 4.98 -11.18 9.70
N ILE A 128 4.58 -10.01 10.16
CA ILE A 128 3.26 -9.78 10.73
C ILE A 128 2.65 -8.50 10.14
N MET A 129 1.37 -8.57 9.81
CA MET A 129 0.57 -7.41 9.38
C MET A 129 -0.74 -7.36 10.14
N ARG A 130 -1.08 -6.19 10.64
CA ARG A 130 -2.35 -5.92 11.31
C ARG A 130 -3.30 -5.22 10.35
N ARG A 131 -4.55 -5.66 10.30
CA ARG A 131 -5.63 -5.02 9.54
C ARG A 131 -6.63 -4.40 10.50
N ILE A 132 -6.94 -3.13 10.31
CA ILE A 132 -7.91 -2.37 11.11
C ILE A 132 -8.92 -1.73 10.15
N THR A 133 -10.19 -1.77 10.47
CA THR A 133 -11.23 -1.02 9.77
C THR A 133 -11.69 0.13 10.67
N SER A 134 -11.26 1.35 10.35
CA SER A 134 -11.60 2.56 11.09
C SER A 134 -11.34 3.79 10.25
N LYS A 135 -12.39 4.54 9.92
CA LYS A 135 -12.25 5.82 9.22
C LYS A 135 -11.47 6.84 10.03
N ALA A 136 -11.72 6.93 11.34
CA ALA A 136 -11.06 7.87 12.23
C ALA A 136 -9.54 7.59 12.30
N GLU A 137 -9.14 6.34 12.46
CA GLU A 137 -7.72 5.96 12.48
C GLU A 137 -7.06 6.15 11.12
N ALA A 138 -7.76 5.87 10.03
CA ALA A 138 -7.23 6.09 8.68
C ALA A 138 -6.96 7.59 8.44
N GLU A 139 -7.89 8.48 8.79
CA GLU A 139 -7.69 9.93 8.68
C GLU A 139 -6.51 10.40 9.53
N MET A 140 -6.43 9.95 10.77
CA MET A 140 -5.33 10.29 11.67
C MET A 140 -3.98 9.83 11.10
N LEU A 141 -3.93 8.62 10.54
CA LEU A 141 -2.71 8.09 9.93
C LEU A 141 -2.31 8.87 8.67
N ILE A 142 -3.25 9.20 7.80
CA ILE A 142 -3.01 10.00 6.58
C ILE A 142 -2.44 11.38 6.95
N ASP A 143 -3.00 12.02 7.96
CA ASP A 143 -2.49 13.29 8.48
C ASP A 143 -1.08 13.14 9.05
N PHE A 144 -0.86 12.11 9.85
CA PHE A 144 0.43 11.85 10.48
C PHE A 144 1.56 11.62 9.46
N ILE A 145 1.29 10.88 8.40
CA ILE A 145 2.25 10.65 7.31
C ILE A 145 2.30 11.79 6.28
N LYS A 146 1.50 12.83 6.48
CA LYS A 146 1.45 14.06 5.68
C LYS A 146 1.08 13.83 4.21
N LEU A 147 0.19 12.89 3.95
CA LEU A 147 -0.30 12.62 2.58
C LEU A 147 -1.65 13.24 2.27
N ASN A 148 -2.30 13.95 3.21
CA ASN A 148 -3.58 14.62 2.96
C ASN A 148 -3.54 15.57 1.77
N LYS A 149 -2.47 16.33 1.61
CA LYS A 149 -2.29 17.28 0.50
C LYS A 149 -2.35 16.62 -0.88
N PHE A 150 -2.07 15.32 -0.98
CA PHE A 150 -2.15 14.56 -2.22
C PHE A 150 -3.51 13.89 -2.41
N MET A 151 -4.34 13.87 -1.35
CA MET A 151 -5.65 13.23 -1.34
C MET A 151 -6.80 14.20 -1.58
N GLU A 152 -6.53 15.51 -1.61
CA GLU A 152 -7.54 16.51 -1.92
C GLU A 152 -8.01 16.36 -3.36
N VAL A 153 -9.32 16.40 -3.55
CA VAL A 153 -9.94 16.39 -4.87
C VAL A 153 -9.63 17.75 -5.52
N LYS A 154 -8.93 17.71 -6.63
CA LYS A 154 -8.72 18.91 -7.47
C LYS A 154 -9.99 19.18 -8.29
#